data_52f1ccf65c1ecd9e5646268995695371
#
_entry.id   52f1ccf65c1ecd9e5646268995695371
#
_cell.length_a   1.000
_cell.length_b   1.000
_cell.length_c   1.000
_cell.angle_alpha   90.00
_cell.angle_beta   90.00
_cell.angle_gamma   90.00
#
_symmetry.space_group_name_H-M   'P 1'
#
loop_
_entity.id
_entity.type
_entity.pdbx_description
1 polymer ?
#
loop_
_entity_poly.entity_id
_entity_poly.type
_entity_poly.pdbx_seq_one_letter_code
_entity_poly.pdbx_strand_id
1 'polypeptide(L)'
;MEWIEVFVATSQIGLEPVEGVLYQCGLTGLMIHDEADFAEFLENPNREWDYVADELVEEKEELETGITFFLRDNLYGREQLAQIQGALAAVKASEKELDLGSLELKMKNVQEEDWANNWKKYFKPFPVGEKIMIKPSWEELTEETDKVILKIDPGHIFGTGTHETTQLCMELIEKYVKKDDM
;
A
#
# COMPACT_ATOMS: atom_id res chain seq x y z
N MET A 1 -13.92 -11.55 4.39
CA MET A 1 -14.13 -10.96 5.76
C MET A 1 -14.36 -9.47 5.61
N GLU A 2 -15.13 -8.85 6.52
CA GLU A 2 -15.38 -7.41 6.50
C GLU A 2 -14.49 -6.72 7.51
N TRP A 3 -13.91 -5.60 7.11
CA TRP A 3 -13.00 -4.79 7.92
C TRP A 3 -13.50 -3.34 7.97
N ILE A 4 -13.20 -2.68 9.05
CA ILE A 4 -13.38 -1.24 9.21
C ILE A 4 -12.00 -0.61 9.15
N GLU A 5 -11.75 0.18 8.14
CA GLU A 5 -10.63 1.10 8.05
C GLU A 5 -10.98 2.34 8.87
N VAL A 6 -10.11 2.70 9.78
CA VAL A 6 -10.29 3.86 10.66
C VAL A 6 -9.10 4.77 10.52
N PHE A 7 -9.34 6.00 10.13
CA PHE A 7 -8.34 7.07 10.11
C PHE A 7 -8.59 8.03 11.27
N VAL A 8 -7.56 8.34 12.04
CA VAL A 8 -7.57 9.33 13.12
C VAL A 8 -6.79 10.54 12.66
N ALA A 9 -7.48 11.65 12.45
CA ALA A 9 -6.84 12.92 12.11
C ALA A 9 -6.11 13.50 13.32
N THR A 10 -4.83 13.82 13.19
CA THR A 10 -4.03 14.41 14.26
C THR A 10 -3.06 15.45 13.71
N SER A 11 -2.41 16.20 14.57
CA SER A 11 -1.28 17.06 14.18
C SER A 11 0.02 16.26 14.12
N GLN A 12 1.05 16.82 13.49
CA GLN A 12 2.40 16.21 13.50
C GLN A 12 2.92 15.94 14.91
N ILE A 13 2.74 16.88 15.84
CA ILE A 13 3.13 16.72 17.24
C ILE A 13 2.25 15.69 17.96
N GLY A 14 1.01 15.50 17.49
CA GLY A 14 0.05 14.54 18.04
C GLY A 14 0.27 13.10 17.58
N LEU A 15 1.09 12.84 16.55
CA LEU A 15 1.30 11.48 16.02
C LEU A 15 1.79 10.52 17.11
N GLU A 16 2.89 10.83 17.79
CA GLU A 16 3.47 9.95 18.82
C GLU A 16 2.53 9.71 20.04
N PRO A 17 1.91 10.74 20.65
CA PRO A 17 0.91 10.54 21.69
C PRO A 17 -0.29 9.69 21.23
N VAL A 18 -0.83 9.93 20.06
CA VAL A 18 -1.97 9.18 19.52
C VAL A 18 -1.59 7.73 19.24
N GLU A 19 -0.44 7.49 18.63
CA GLU A 19 0.13 6.15 18.43
C GLU A 19 0.22 5.38 19.75
N GLY A 20 0.75 6.01 20.80
CA GLY A 20 0.83 5.44 22.14
C GLY A 20 -0.52 5.03 22.69
N VAL A 21 -1.56 5.84 22.50
CA VAL A 21 -2.94 5.52 22.91
C VAL A 21 -3.48 4.31 22.13
N LEU A 22 -3.25 4.27 20.83
CA LEU A 22 -3.71 3.18 19.98
C LEU A 22 -3.04 1.84 20.35
N TYR A 23 -1.74 1.84 20.63
CA TYR A 23 -1.05 0.65 21.16
C TYR A 23 -1.58 0.21 22.52
N GLN A 24 -1.90 1.13 23.43
CA GLN A 24 -2.52 0.78 24.72
C GLN A 24 -3.92 0.16 24.55
N CYS A 25 -4.63 0.51 23.49
CA CYS A 25 -5.90 -0.13 23.11
C CYS A 25 -5.72 -1.48 22.40
N GLY A 26 -4.50 -2.02 22.32
CA GLY A 26 -4.20 -3.35 21.80
C GLY A 26 -4.04 -3.42 20.27
N LEU A 27 -3.89 -2.29 19.58
CA LEU A 27 -3.54 -2.27 18.17
C LEU A 27 -2.04 -2.58 18.00
N THR A 28 -1.70 -3.29 16.91
CA THR A 28 -0.30 -3.67 16.62
C THR A 28 0.13 -3.26 15.21
N GLY A 29 -0.82 -2.95 14.33
CA GLY A 29 -0.57 -2.51 12.95
C GLY A 29 -1.15 -1.12 12.72
N LEU A 30 -0.29 -0.12 12.63
CA LEU A 30 -0.64 1.27 12.38
C LEU A 30 0.05 1.75 11.10
N MET A 31 -0.67 2.54 10.30
CA MET A 31 -0.12 3.26 9.16
C MET A 31 -0.08 4.74 9.52
N ILE A 32 1.11 5.29 9.66
CA ILE A 32 1.31 6.69 10.00
C ILE A 32 1.39 7.50 8.70
N HIS A 33 0.60 8.56 8.63
CA HIS A 33 0.62 9.54 7.56
C HIS A 33 1.16 10.85 8.12
N ASP A 34 2.37 11.21 7.73
CA ASP A 34 3.01 12.48 8.06
C ASP A 34 3.27 13.26 6.78
N GLU A 35 2.51 14.33 6.57
CA GLU A 35 2.63 15.20 5.41
C GLU A 35 4.01 15.87 5.35
N ALA A 36 4.58 16.24 6.51
CA ALA A 36 5.87 16.91 6.56
C ALA A 36 7.04 15.97 6.22
N ASP A 37 6.98 14.73 6.70
CA ASP A 37 7.99 13.69 6.41
C ASP A 37 8.02 13.36 4.93
N PHE A 38 6.84 13.33 4.29
CA PHE A 38 6.72 13.10 2.86
C PHE A 38 7.24 14.27 2.02
N ALA A 39 6.96 15.51 2.44
CA ALA A 39 7.50 16.72 1.78
C ALA A 39 9.03 16.74 1.89
N GLU A 40 9.60 16.46 3.06
CA GLU A 40 11.05 16.35 3.26
C GLU A 40 11.66 15.23 2.40
N PHE A 41 10.97 14.09 2.30
CA PHE A 41 11.38 13.00 1.41
C PHE A 41 11.44 13.44 -0.06
N LEU A 42 10.49 14.22 -0.54
CA LEU A 42 10.48 14.72 -1.92
C LEU A 42 11.58 15.78 -2.17
N GLU A 43 11.91 16.60 -1.18
CA GLU A 43 12.91 17.66 -1.28
C GLU A 43 14.36 17.17 -1.06
N ASN A 44 14.56 15.94 -0.59
CA ASN A 44 15.91 15.43 -0.27
C ASN A 44 16.78 15.31 -1.52
N PRO A 45 17.87 16.08 -1.63
CA PRO A 45 18.76 16.08 -2.81
C PRO A 45 19.63 14.82 -2.94
N ASN A 46 19.74 14.01 -1.86
CA ASN A 46 20.53 12.77 -1.84
C ASN A 46 19.67 11.54 -2.13
N ARG A 47 18.68 11.67 -3.00
CA ARG A 47 17.78 10.57 -3.36
C ARG A 47 18.59 9.37 -3.88
N GLU A 48 18.41 8.23 -3.24
CA GLU A 48 18.83 6.93 -3.77
C GLU A 48 17.83 6.37 -4.79
N TRP A 49 16.73 7.12 -5.08
CA TRP A 49 15.61 6.71 -5.93
C TRP A 49 15.56 7.59 -7.18
N ASP A 50 15.64 6.95 -8.32
CA ASP A 50 15.62 7.65 -9.62
C ASP A 50 14.22 8.09 -10.06
N TYR A 51 13.16 7.56 -9.43
CA TYR A 51 11.78 7.81 -9.87
C TYR A 51 10.75 7.60 -8.73
N VAL A 52 9.86 8.57 -8.56
CA VAL A 52 8.62 8.45 -7.79
C VAL A 52 7.47 8.62 -8.78
N ALA A 53 6.51 7.70 -8.81
CA ALA A 53 5.38 7.78 -9.73
C ALA A 53 4.54 9.03 -9.42
N ASP A 54 4.19 9.79 -10.44
CA ASP A 54 3.40 11.03 -10.31
C ASP A 54 2.06 10.78 -9.60
N GLU A 55 1.44 9.62 -9.84
CA GLU A 55 0.21 9.17 -9.18
C GLU A 55 0.37 9.05 -7.65
N LEU A 56 1.55 8.62 -7.16
CA LEU A 56 1.84 8.54 -5.72
C LEU A 56 2.04 9.93 -5.11
N VAL A 57 2.49 10.89 -5.89
CA VAL A 57 2.65 12.29 -5.44
C VAL A 57 1.27 12.92 -5.33
N GLU A 58 0.42 12.78 -6.35
CA GLU A 58 -0.94 13.32 -6.37
C GLU A 58 -1.83 12.73 -5.27
N GLU A 59 -1.78 11.39 -5.05
CA GLU A 59 -2.55 10.73 -3.97
C GLU A 59 -2.11 11.18 -2.56
N LYS A 60 -0.85 11.60 -2.38
CA LYS A 60 -0.32 12.01 -1.08
C LYS A 60 -0.38 13.51 -0.81
N GLU A 61 -0.52 14.36 -1.82
CA GLU A 61 -0.77 15.80 -1.62
C GLU A 61 -2.13 16.07 -0.96
N GLU A 62 -3.08 15.13 -1.02
CA GLU A 62 -4.39 15.21 -0.35
C GLU A 62 -4.43 14.49 1.02
N LEU A 63 -3.32 13.88 1.47
CA LEU A 63 -3.29 13.11 2.71
C LEU A 63 -3.12 14.03 3.92
N GLU A 64 -4.20 14.11 4.70
CA GLU A 64 -4.18 14.72 6.03
C GLU A 64 -3.28 13.94 7.00
N THR A 65 -2.51 14.63 7.84
CA THR A 65 -1.68 13.99 8.87
C THR A 65 -2.55 13.21 9.85
N GLY A 66 -2.19 11.93 10.08
CA GLY A 66 -2.99 11.05 10.91
C GLY A 66 -2.49 9.62 10.96
N ILE A 67 -3.28 8.76 11.56
CA ILE A 67 -2.98 7.34 11.73
C ILE A 67 -4.14 6.48 11.24
N THR A 68 -3.87 5.56 10.32
CA THR A 68 -4.83 4.56 9.85
C THR A 68 -4.58 3.21 10.51
N PHE A 69 -5.65 2.54 10.89
CA PHE A 69 -5.65 1.17 11.38
C PHE A 69 -6.91 0.42 10.93
N PHE A 70 -6.88 -0.90 11.07
CA PHE A 70 -7.95 -1.78 10.63
C PHE A 70 -8.51 -2.61 11.78
N LEU A 71 -9.82 -2.65 11.88
CA LEU A 71 -10.55 -3.50 12.84
C LEU A 71 -11.44 -4.47 12.07
N ARG A 72 -11.65 -5.67 12.62
CA ARG A 72 -12.65 -6.59 12.05
C ARG A 72 -14.06 -6.02 12.27
N ASP A 73 -14.92 -6.04 11.27
CA ASP A 73 -16.33 -5.67 11.43
C ASP A 73 -17.11 -6.80 12.10
N ASN A 74 -16.90 -6.92 13.41
CA ASN A 74 -17.59 -7.84 14.28
C ASN A 74 -17.80 -7.20 15.66
N LEU A 75 -18.44 -7.91 16.56
CA LEU A 75 -18.73 -7.38 17.91
C LEU A 75 -17.46 -6.92 18.64
N TYR A 76 -16.39 -7.72 18.59
CA TYR A 76 -15.12 -7.41 19.24
C TYR A 76 -14.46 -6.15 18.65
N GLY A 77 -14.43 -6.04 17.33
CA GLY A 77 -13.85 -4.85 16.67
C GLY A 77 -14.63 -3.57 16.97
N ARG A 78 -15.97 -3.66 17.07
CA ARG A 78 -16.81 -2.54 17.45
C ARG A 78 -16.64 -2.12 18.91
N GLU A 79 -16.45 -3.08 19.83
CA GLU A 79 -16.11 -2.82 21.22
C GLU A 79 -14.73 -2.15 21.35
N GLN A 80 -13.74 -2.66 20.59
CA GLN A 80 -12.41 -2.07 20.54
C GLN A 80 -12.46 -0.64 19.98
N LEU A 81 -13.24 -0.39 18.94
CA LEU A 81 -13.45 0.95 18.38
C LEU A 81 -14.03 1.92 19.43
N ALA A 82 -15.04 1.48 20.16
CA ALA A 82 -15.62 2.30 21.24
C ALA A 82 -14.59 2.60 22.36
N GLN A 83 -13.75 1.63 22.71
CA GLN A 83 -12.65 1.82 23.66
C GLN A 83 -11.66 2.86 23.14
N ILE A 84 -11.26 2.78 21.87
CA ILE A 84 -10.33 3.72 21.24
C ILE A 84 -10.92 5.14 21.26
N GLN A 85 -12.20 5.28 20.86
CA GLN A 85 -12.88 6.57 20.91
C GLN A 85 -12.87 7.19 22.31
N GLY A 86 -13.16 6.39 23.33
CA GLY A 86 -13.12 6.82 24.71
C GLY A 86 -11.71 7.24 25.17
N ALA A 87 -10.69 6.48 24.80
CA ALA A 87 -9.30 6.77 25.13
C ALA A 87 -8.81 8.07 24.45
N LEU A 88 -9.07 8.25 23.18
CA LEU A 88 -8.72 9.47 22.44
C LEU A 88 -9.43 10.70 23.02
N ALA A 89 -10.71 10.59 23.34
CA ALA A 89 -11.47 11.67 23.98
C ALA A 89 -10.89 12.03 25.37
N ALA A 90 -10.46 11.03 26.16
CA ALA A 90 -9.85 11.25 27.47
C ALA A 90 -8.50 11.96 27.34
N VAL A 91 -7.65 11.56 26.41
CA VAL A 91 -6.36 12.21 26.15
C VAL A 91 -6.58 13.65 25.67
N LYS A 92 -7.49 13.88 24.74
CA LYS A 92 -7.83 15.22 24.27
C LYS A 92 -8.32 16.15 25.40
N ALA A 93 -9.07 15.60 26.36
CA ALA A 93 -9.56 16.37 27.49
C ALA A 93 -8.48 16.67 28.56
N SER A 94 -7.51 15.77 28.73
CA SER A 94 -6.43 15.89 29.72
C SER A 94 -5.22 16.66 29.21
N GLU A 95 -4.90 16.51 27.92
CA GLU A 95 -3.77 17.20 27.29
C GLU A 95 -4.18 18.66 26.95
N LYS A 96 -3.40 19.60 27.42
CA LYS A 96 -3.63 21.05 27.23
C LYS A 96 -2.40 21.76 26.67
N GLU A 97 -1.25 21.13 26.70
CA GLU A 97 0.02 21.73 26.30
C GLU A 97 0.36 21.38 24.85
N LEU A 98 -0.03 20.19 24.38
CA LEU A 98 0.21 19.74 23.02
C LEU A 98 -1.04 19.91 22.17
N ASP A 99 -0.86 20.45 20.97
CA ASP A 99 -1.92 20.44 19.95
C ASP A 99 -2.03 19.06 19.33
N LEU A 100 -2.97 18.27 19.77
CA LEU A 100 -3.24 16.94 19.23
C LEU A 100 -4.09 16.95 17.95
N GLY A 101 -4.45 18.11 17.44
CA GLY A 101 -5.35 18.23 16.30
C GLY A 101 -6.80 17.88 16.62
N SER A 102 -7.57 17.51 15.58
CA SER A 102 -9.01 17.26 15.72
C SER A 102 -9.32 15.96 16.46
N LEU A 103 -8.50 14.93 16.32
CA LEU A 103 -8.74 13.54 16.73
C LEU A 103 -10.08 13.00 16.19
N GLU A 104 -10.51 13.53 15.05
CA GLU A 104 -11.71 13.05 14.36
C GLU A 104 -11.43 11.68 13.74
N LEU A 105 -12.39 10.76 13.89
CA LEU A 105 -12.30 9.45 13.29
C LEU A 105 -13.11 9.42 11.99
N LYS A 106 -12.42 9.12 10.90
CA LYS A 106 -13.05 8.83 9.60
C LYS A 106 -13.05 7.31 9.42
N MET A 107 -14.20 6.74 9.08
CA MET A 107 -14.37 5.29 8.98
C MET A 107 -14.86 4.90 7.59
N LYS A 108 -14.31 3.81 7.07
CA LYS A 108 -14.69 3.21 5.79
C LYS A 108 -14.80 1.70 5.93
N ASN A 109 -15.86 1.10 5.42
CA ASN A 109 -15.95 -0.35 5.35
C ASN A 109 -15.13 -0.84 4.16
N VAL A 110 -14.28 -1.83 4.40
CA VAL A 110 -13.40 -2.44 3.41
C VAL A 110 -13.64 -3.94 3.39
N GLN A 111 -13.84 -4.49 2.21
CA GLN A 111 -13.91 -5.93 2.05
C GLN A 111 -12.51 -6.49 1.85
N GLU A 112 -12.22 -7.62 2.49
CA GLU A 112 -10.93 -8.29 2.35
C GLU A 112 -10.60 -8.62 0.88
N GLU A 113 -11.64 -8.88 0.07
CA GLU A 113 -11.52 -9.14 -1.37
C GLU A 113 -11.04 -7.92 -2.16
N ASP A 114 -11.46 -6.72 -1.75
CA ASP A 114 -11.02 -5.47 -2.40
C ASP A 114 -9.54 -5.23 -2.13
N TRP A 115 -9.09 -5.49 -0.92
CA TRP A 115 -7.69 -5.33 -0.53
C TRP A 115 -6.81 -6.45 -1.11
N ALA A 116 -7.26 -7.71 -1.00
CA ALA A 116 -6.52 -8.87 -1.51
C ALA A 116 -6.32 -8.84 -3.03
N ASN A 117 -7.21 -8.18 -3.77
CA ASN A 117 -7.17 -8.13 -5.23
C ASN A 117 -6.74 -6.76 -5.79
N ASN A 118 -6.63 -5.72 -4.97
CA ASN A 118 -6.34 -4.37 -5.46
C ASN A 118 -4.99 -4.29 -6.17
N TRP A 119 -3.97 -5.00 -5.67
CA TRP A 119 -2.65 -5.08 -6.30
C TRP A 119 -2.70 -5.68 -7.72
N LYS A 120 -3.68 -6.53 -8.03
CA LYS A 120 -3.85 -7.13 -9.36
C LYS A 120 -4.12 -6.09 -10.44
N LYS A 121 -4.71 -4.95 -10.09
CA LYS A 121 -4.99 -3.85 -11.03
C LYS A 121 -3.72 -3.22 -11.59
N TYR A 122 -2.66 -3.24 -10.81
CA TYR A 122 -1.36 -2.66 -11.18
C TYR A 122 -0.48 -3.63 -11.97
N PHE A 123 -0.86 -4.92 -12.03
CA PHE A 123 -0.09 -5.93 -12.72
C PHE A 123 -0.64 -6.17 -14.12
N LYS A 124 -0.10 -5.42 -15.08
CA LYS A 124 -0.52 -5.44 -16.49
C LYS A 124 0.44 -6.29 -17.33
N PRO A 125 -0.01 -6.81 -18.49
CA PRO A 125 0.88 -7.46 -19.44
C PRO A 125 2.01 -6.54 -19.89
N PHE A 126 3.23 -7.06 -19.96
CA PHE A 126 4.40 -6.31 -20.41
C PHE A 126 5.33 -7.18 -21.26
N PRO A 127 6.02 -6.59 -22.27
CA PRO A 127 6.98 -7.29 -23.08
C PRO A 127 8.32 -7.47 -22.37
N VAL A 128 9.00 -8.60 -22.62
CA VAL A 128 10.38 -8.84 -22.24
C VAL A 128 11.13 -9.28 -23.50
N GLY A 129 12.23 -8.59 -23.82
CA GLY A 129 12.92 -8.81 -25.08
C GLY A 129 12.03 -8.55 -26.30
N GLU A 130 12.35 -9.21 -27.40
CA GLU A 130 11.62 -9.03 -28.68
C GLU A 130 10.45 -9.99 -28.84
N LYS A 131 10.55 -11.21 -28.25
CA LYS A 131 9.64 -12.34 -28.55
C LYS A 131 8.78 -12.79 -27.38
N ILE A 132 9.01 -12.30 -26.17
CA ILE A 132 8.31 -12.73 -24.96
C ILE A 132 7.34 -11.65 -24.50
N MET A 133 6.15 -12.09 -24.08
CA MET A 133 5.14 -11.27 -23.42
C MET A 133 4.76 -11.95 -22.11
N ILE A 134 4.98 -11.27 -20.99
CA ILE A 134 4.52 -11.73 -19.68
C ILE A 134 3.12 -11.19 -19.47
N LYS A 135 2.23 -12.05 -18.97
CA LYS A 135 0.90 -11.63 -18.57
C LYS A 135 0.38 -12.44 -17.39
N PRO A 136 -0.33 -11.81 -16.45
CA PRO A 136 -1.07 -12.54 -15.43
C PRO A 136 -2.27 -13.30 -16.04
N SER A 137 -2.73 -14.35 -15.33
CA SER A 137 -3.83 -15.19 -15.85
C SER A 137 -5.16 -14.44 -15.92
N TRP A 138 -5.39 -13.44 -15.07
CA TRP A 138 -6.62 -12.63 -14.97
C TRP A 138 -6.70 -11.48 -15.96
N GLU A 139 -5.62 -11.15 -16.69
CA GLU A 139 -5.63 -10.12 -17.71
C GLU A 139 -5.85 -10.74 -19.10
N GLU A 140 -6.54 -10.02 -19.96
CA GLU A 140 -6.64 -10.34 -21.37
C GLU A 140 -5.72 -9.41 -22.18
N LEU A 141 -5.15 -9.94 -23.26
CA LEU A 141 -4.39 -9.08 -24.16
C LEU A 141 -5.39 -8.27 -24.99
N THR A 142 -5.20 -6.97 -25.00
CA THR A 142 -6.03 -6.05 -25.78
C THR A 142 -5.70 -6.06 -27.26
N GLU A 143 -4.52 -6.56 -27.62
CA GLU A 143 -4.02 -6.63 -29.00
C GLU A 143 -3.49 -8.03 -29.30
N GLU A 144 -3.66 -8.46 -30.57
CA GLU A 144 -3.02 -9.68 -31.06
C GLU A 144 -1.50 -9.47 -31.11
N THR A 145 -0.74 -10.48 -30.68
CA THR A 145 0.72 -10.43 -30.68
C THR A 145 1.30 -11.74 -31.17
N ASP A 146 2.38 -11.64 -31.95
CA ASP A 146 3.18 -12.80 -32.38
C ASP A 146 4.15 -13.29 -31.31
N LYS A 147 4.19 -12.62 -30.14
CA LYS A 147 5.08 -12.96 -29.04
C LYS A 147 4.63 -14.24 -28.31
N VAL A 148 5.60 -14.95 -27.79
CA VAL A 148 5.35 -16.09 -26.89
C VAL A 148 4.77 -15.59 -25.58
N ILE A 149 3.55 -15.99 -25.26
CA ILE A 149 2.87 -15.56 -24.05
C ILE A 149 3.27 -16.45 -22.88
N LEU A 150 3.94 -15.86 -21.90
CA LEU A 150 4.26 -16.48 -20.62
C LEU A 150 3.22 -16.04 -19.58
N LYS A 151 2.35 -16.96 -19.17
CA LYS A 151 1.36 -16.70 -18.11
C LYS A 151 2.02 -16.89 -16.75
N ILE A 152 1.93 -15.87 -15.91
CA ILE A 152 2.46 -15.89 -14.53
C ILE A 152 1.33 -15.51 -13.58
N ASP A 153 1.19 -16.26 -12.50
CA ASP A 153 0.29 -15.93 -11.40
C ASP A 153 1.14 -15.60 -10.17
N PRO A 154 1.58 -14.35 -10.03
CA PRO A 154 2.40 -13.96 -8.90
C PRO A 154 1.63 -14.03 -7.58
N GLY A 155 2.36 -14.29 -6.50
CA GLY A 155 1.88 -14.01 -5.16
C GLY A 155 1.93 -12.51 -4.83
N HIS A 156 1.48 -12.12 -3.65
CA HIS A 156 1.43 -10.72 -3.21
C HIS A 156 2.80 -10.00 -3.19
N ILE A 157 3.90 -10.76 -3.09
CA ILE A 157 5.25 -10.19 -2.87
C ILE A 157 6.21 -10.61 -3.97
N PHE A 158 6.04 -11.79 -4.56
CA PHE A 158 7.02 -12.40 -5.46
C PHE A 158 6.39 -13.04 -6.68
N GLY A 159 7.19 -13.15 -7.77
CA GLY A 159 6.80 -13.90 -8.97
C GLY A 159 6.19 -13.03 -10.07
N THR A 160 6.29 -11.71 -10.00
CA THR A 160 5.74 -10.79 -11.01
C THR A 160 6.46 -10.84 -12.35
N GLY A 161 7.72 -11.31 -12.37
CA GLY A 161 8.56 -11.27 -13.57
C GLY A 161 9.12 -9.87 -13.90
N THR A 162 8.76 -8.84 -13.14
CA THR A 162 9.21 -7.46 -13.37
C THR A 162 10.64 -7.20 -12.90
N HIS A 163 11.17 -8.06 -12.03
CA HIS A 163 12.53 -7.88 -11.51
C HIS A 163 13.56 -7.99 -12.64
N GLU A 164 14.51 -7.08 -12.68
CA GLU A 164 15.53 -6.97 -13.74
C GLU A 164 16.29 -8.28 -13.98
N THR A 165 16.65 -9.00 -12.92
CA THR A 165 17.33 -10.29 -13.06
C THR A 165 16.47 -11.34 -13.75
N THR A 166 15.16 -11.33 -13.53
CA THR A 166 14.22 -12.23 -14.19
C THR A 166 14.10 -11.88 -15.66
N GLN A 167 13.96 -10.60 -15.97
CA GLN A 167 13.89 -10.11 -17.36
C GLN A 167 15.18 -10.44 -18.10
N LEU A 168 16.35 -10.17 -17.49
CA LEU A 168 17.64 -10.48 -18.08
C LEU A 168 17.78 -11.99 -18.38
N CYS A 169 17.36 -12.86 -17.47
CA CYS A 169 17.37 -14.32 -17.74
C CYS A 169 16.48 -14.68 -18.95
N MET A 170 15.30 -14.08 -19.06
CA MET A 170 14.40 -14.32 -20.20
C MET A 170 14.99 -13.83 -21.52
N GLU A 171 15.60 -12.64 -21.54
CA GLU A 171 16.30 -12.11 -22.70
C GLU A 171 17.50 -12.99 -23.11
N LEU A 172 18.24 -13.51 -22.15
CA LEU A 172 19.33 -14.45 -22.43
C LEU A 172 18.82 -15.76 -22.99
N ILE A 173 17.71 -16.29 -22.46
CA ILE A 173 17.05 -17.48 -23.02
C ILE A 173 16.62 -17.22 -24.46
N GLU A 174 15.97 -16.10 -24.74
CA GLU A 174 15.54 -15.71 -26.06
C GLU A 174 16.71 -15.63 -27.06
N LYS A 175 17.86 -15.11 -26.58
CA LYS A 175 19.05 -14.90 -27.41
C LYS A 175 19.82 -16.18 -27.70
N TYR A 176 19.91 -17.09 -26.74
CA TYR A 176 20.86 -18.21 -26.83
C TYR A 176 20.20 -19.57 -27.04
N VAL A 177 18.96 -19.77 -26.59
CA VAL A 177 18.26 -21.07 -26.76
C VAL A 177 17.75 -21.22 -28.17
N LYS A 178 18.09 -22.36 -28.80
CA LYS A 178 17.65 -22.73 -30.13
C LYS A 178 16.62 -23.85 -30.07
N LYS A 179 15.84 -23.99 -31.15
CA LYS A 179 14.75 -24.98 -31.23
C LYS A 179 15.24 -26.43 -31.02
N ASP A 180 16.49 -26.70 -31.31
CA ASP A 180 17.11 -28.04 -31.27
C ASP A 180 17.91 -28.29 -29.97
N ASP A 181 17.86 -27.37 -29.00
CA ASP A 181 18.56 -27.49 -27.71
C ASP A 181 17.75 -28.27 -26.64
N MET A 182 16.63 -28.90 -27.03
CA MET A 182 15.76 -29.72 -26.16
C MET A 182 15.95 -31.20 -26.43
#